data_341163bf301069fe0ef9b2db5f96f2eb
#
_entry.id   341163bf301069fe0ef9b2db5f96f2eb
#
_cell.length_a   1.000
_cell.length_b   1.000
_cell.length_c   1.000
_cell.angle_alpha   90.00
_cell.angle_beta   90.00
_cell.angle_gamma   90.00
#
_symmetry.space_group_name_H-M   'P 1'
#
loop_
_entity.id
_entity.type
_entity.pdbx_description
1 polymer ?
#
loop_
_entity_poly.entity_id
_entity_poly.type
_entity_poly.pdbx_seq_one_letter_code
_entity_poly.pdbx_strand_id
1 'polypeptide(L)'
;TKPLGIGILTTAQKQKKLRPEHERIAPETMCQLNRVGEQFARIEGVTAMTDVTGFGLLGHLLEICRGSELAARLDFEKVPLLPHVREYLAMGCSPGGAQRNF
;
A
#
# COMPACT_ATOMS: atom_id res chain seq x y z
N THR A 1 2.99 6.92 7.73
CA THR A 1 2.78 6.15 6.50
C THR A 1 3.77 5.00 6.41
N LYS A 2 3.44 4.00 5.61
CA LYS A 2 4.20 2.76 5.47
C LYS A 2 4.44 2.46 4.00
N PRO A 3 5.54 1.73 3.66
CA PRO A 3 5.73 1.23 2.31
C PRO A 3 4.59 0.30 1.86
N LEU A 4 4.36 0.20 0.56
CA LEU A 4 3.36 -0.70 -0.03
C LEU A 4 3.91 -2.13 -0.12
N GLY A 5 2.99 -3.12 -0.16
CA GLY A 5 3.36 -4.50 -0.46
C GLY A 5 2.84 -5.56 0.51
N ILE A 6 2.17 -5.19 1.59
CA ILE A 6 1.62 -6.14 2.57
C ILE A 6 0.77 -7.21 1.87
N GLY A 7 -0.12 -6.81 0.95
CA GLY A 7 -0.98 -7.74 0.22
C GLY A 7 -0.21 -8.76 -0.63
N ILE A 8 0.93 -8.38 -1.17
CA ILE A 8 1.80 -9.27 -1.96
C ILE A 8 2.48 -10.28 -1.03
N LEU A 9 3.07 -9.82 0.09
CA LEU A 9 3.74 -10.72 1.05
C LEU A 9 2.77 -11.69 1.70
N THR A 10 1.57 -11.23 2.10
CA THR A 10 0.54 -12.12 2.67
C THR A 10 -0.02 -13.10 1.64
N THR A 11 -0.08 -12.72 0.37
CA THR A 11 -0.44 -13.64 -0.72
C THR A 11 0.65 -14.67 -0.94
N ALA A 12 1.92 -14.28 -0.91
CA ALA A 12 3.05 -15.20 -0.99
C ALA A 12 3.03 -16.21 0.16
N GLN A 13 2.68 -15.77 1.37
CA GLN A 13 2.52 -16.65 2.52
C GLN A 13 1.38 -17.64 2.31
N LYS A 14 0.20 -17.22 1.87
CA LYS A 14 -0.94 -18.09 1.55
C LYS A 14 -0.60 -19.12 0.48
N GLN A 15 0.20 -18.73 -0.52
CA GLN A 15 0.65 -19.61 -1.59
C GLN A 15 1.86 -20.49 -1.19
N LYS A 16 2.31 -20.43 0.06
CA LYS A 16 3.50 -21.13 0.57
C LYS A 16 4.78 -20.84 -0.23
N LYS A 17 4.89 -19.64 -0.77
CA LYS A 17 6.04 -19.15 -1.52
C LYS A 17 6.91 -18.18 -0.71
N LEU A 18 6.40 -17.69 0.43
CA LEU A 18 7.14 -16.77 1.30
C LEU A 18 8.28 -17.52 1.98
N ARG A 19 9.48 -16.98 1.89
CA ARG A 19 10.65 -17.54 2.57
C ARG A 19 10.55 -17.33 4.07
N PRO A 20 11.02 -18.28 4.92
CA PRO A 20 10.94 -18.14 6.37
C PRO A 20 11.56 -16.86 6.92
N GLU A 21 12.68 -16.42 6.37
CA GLU A 21 13.36 -15.19 6.78
C GLU A 21 12.55 -13.90 6.50
N HIS A 22 11.52 -13.96 5.65
CA HIS A 22 10.67 -12.82 5.29
C HIS A 22 9.31 -12.81 6.02
N GLU A 23 9.00 -13.85 6.80
CA GLU A 23 7.68 -14.01 7.43
C GLU A 23 7.32 -12.88 8.38
N ARG A 24 8.30 -12.21 8.98
CA ARG A 24 8.10 -11.13 9.95
C ARG A 24 7.83 -9.77 9.30
N ILE A 25 8.16 -9.55 8.04
CA ILE A 25 8.08 -8.25 7.38
C ILE A 25 6.65 -7.69 7.41
N ALA A 26 5.67 -8.48 6.97
CA ALA A 26 4.28 -8.01 6.92
C ALA A 26 3.67 -7.82 8.33
N PRO A 27 3.76 -8.78 9.28
CA PRO A 27 3.26 -8.58 10.63
C PRO A 27 3.88 -7.39 11.35
N GLU A 28 5.19 -7.22 11.31
CA GLU A 28 5.89 -6.09 11.93
C GLU A 28 5.43 -4.76 11.34
N THR A 29 5.27 -4.69 10.02
CA THR A 29 4.75 -3.49 9.35
C THR A 29 3.30 -3.21 9.75
N MET A 30 2.46 -4.23 9.86
CA MET A 30 1.06 -4.06 10.30
C MET A 30 0.96 -3.57 11.74
N CYS A 31 1.85 -4.01 12.63
CA CYS A 31 1.88 -3.57 14.03
C CYS A 31 2.36 -2.12 14.22
N GLN A 32 2.99 -1.51 13.22
CA GLN A 32 3.34 -0.09 13.28
C GLN A 32 2.07 0.76 13.22
N LEU A 33 1.89 1.66 14.17
CA LEU A 33 0.74 2.56 14.19
C LEU A 33 0.88 3.68 13.15
N ASN A 34 -0.23 4.04 12.50
CA ASN A 34 -0.31 5.17 11.57
C ASN A 34 -0.56 6.51 12.31
N ARG A 35 -0.04 6.68 13.52
CA ARG A 35 -0.25 7.88 14.36
C ARG A 35 0.15 9.18 13.67
N VAL A 36 1.13 9.13 12.78
CA VAL A 36 1.55 10.30 11.99
C VAL A 36 0.40 10.88 11.15
N GLY A 37 -0.59 10.07 10.78
CA GLY A 37 -1.79 10.53 10.08
C GLY A 37 -2.57 11.60 10.86
N GLU A 38 -2.65 11.49 12.19
CA GLU A 38 -3.27 12.51 13.04
C GLU A 38 -2.53 13.85 12.94
N GLN A 39 -1.20 13.80 12.89
CA GLN A 39 -0.39 15.02 12.75
C GLN A 39 -0.57 15.64 11.37
N PHE A 40 -0.64 14.84 10.31
CA PHE A 40 -0.89 15.32 8.96
C PHE A 40 -2.24 15.99 8.81
N ALA A 41 -3.28 15.45 9.47
CA ALA A 41 -4.62 16.04 9.45
C ALA A 41 -4.70 17.42 10.11
N ARG A 42 -3.70 17.79 10.95
CA ARG A 42 -3.62 19.10 11.62
C ARG A 42 -2.83 20.13 10.83
N ILE A 43 -2.19 19.75 9.72
CA ILE A 43 -1.45 20.68 8.87
C ILE A 43 -2.45 21.60 8.17
N GLU A 44 -2.26 22.91 8.31
CA GLU A 44 -3.09 23.91 7.63
C GLU A 44 -3.07 23.67 6.09
N GLY A 45 -4.24 23.72 5.48
CA GLY A 45 -4.41 23.48 4.04
C GLY A 45 -4.59 22.00 3.66
N VAL A 46 -4.47 21.04 4.58
CA VAL A 46 -4.85 19.64 4.30
C VAL A 46 -6.36 19.52 4.39
N THR A 47 -7.00 19.26 3.24
CA THR A 47 -8.46 19.17 3.12
C THR A 47 -8.98 17.77 2.85
N ALA A 48 -8.09 16.83 2.50
CA ALA A 48 -8.44 15.44 2.27
C ALA A 48 -7.30 14.51 2.70
N MET A 49 -7.65 13.36 3.25
CA MET A 49 -6.73 12.32 3.64
C MET A 49 -7.44 10.96 3.60
N THR A 50 -6.73 9.92 3.23
CA THR A 50 -7.22 8.54 3.26
C THR A 50 -6.11 7.60 3.66
N ASP A 51 -6.45 6.37 4.01
CA ASP A 51 -5.50 5.27 4.13
C ASP A 51 -5.60 4.33 2.93
N VAL A 52 -4.49 3.72 2.55
CA VAL A 52 -4.45 2.79 1.42
C VAL A 52 -4.77 1.38 1.89
N THR A 53 -5.85 0.82 1.38
CA THR A 53 -6.35 -0.53 1.68
C THR A 53 -6.48 -1.38 0.41
N GLY A 54 -7.49 -2.25 0.32
CA GLY A 54 -7.66 -3.21 -0.76
C GLY A 54 -7.83 -2.64 -2.17
N PHE A 55 -8.22 -1.37 -2.30
CA PHE A 55 -8.28 -0.69 -3.61
C PHE A 55 -6.91 -0.27 -4.16
N GLY A 56 -5.87 -0.36 -3.34
CA GLY A 56 -4.52 0.04 -3.71
C GLY A 56 -4.33 1.56 -3.79
N LEU A 57 -3.08 1.98 -3.97
CA LEU A 57 -2.70 3.40 -3.97
C LEU A 57 -3.47 4.22 -5.00
N LEU A 58 -3.54 3.73 -6.25
CA LEU A 58 -4.18 4.49 -7.34
C LEU A 58 -5.70 4.61 -7.15
N GLY A 59 -6.37 3.57 -6.61
CA GLY A 59 -7.80 3.62 -6.31
C GLY A 59 -8.12 4.70 -5.30
N HIS A 60 -7.42 4.72 -4.16
CA HIS A 60 -7.64 5.72 -3.12
C HIS A 60 -7.22 7.13 -3.54
N LEU A 61 -6.12 7.26 -4.30
CA LEU A 61 -5.72 8.55 -4.86
C LEU A 61 -6.77 9.10 -5.82
N LEU A 62 -7.36 8.24 -6.64
CA LEU A 62 -8.44 8.61 -7.57
C LEU A 62 -9.68 9.12 -6.83
N GLU A 63 -10.04 8.50 -5.71
CA GLU A 63 -11.16 8.96 -4.86
C GLU A 63 -10.91 10.38 -4.35
N ILE A 64 -9.71 10.66 -3.83
CA ILE A 64 -9.33 12.00 -3.38
C ILE A 64 -9.40 13.00 -4.54
N CYS A 65 -8.85 12.65 -5.69
CA CYS A 65 -8.83 13.53 -6.86
C CYS A 65 -10.24 13.86 -7.34
N ARG A 66 -11.14 12.87 -7.39
CA ARG A 66 -12.54 13.07 -7.78
C ARG A 66 -13.29 13.93 -6.77
N GLY A 67 -13.16 13.64 -5.47
CA GLY A 67 -13.82 14.41 -4.42
C GLY A 67 -13.34 15.85 -4.29
N SER A 68 -12.12 16.14 -4.73
CA SER A 68 -11.51 17.47 -4.68
C SER A 68 -11.50 18.19 -6.03
N GLU A 69 -11.99 17.57 -7.08
CA GLU A 69 -11.95 18.07 -8.48
C GLU A 69 -10.52 18.42 -8.93
N LEU A 70 -9.55 17.60 -8.53
CA LEU A 70 -8.13 17.79 -8.80
C LEU A 70 -7.56 16.61 -9.59
N ALA A 71 -6.40 16.81 -10.21
CA ALA A 71 -5.58 15.77 -10.80
C ALA A 71 -4.32 15.53 -9.95
N ALA A 72 -3.83 14.29 -9.95
CA ALA A 72 -2.58 13.95 -9.30
C ALA A 72 -1.55 13.43 -10.32
N ARG A 73 -0.29 13.78 -10.10
CA ARG A 73 0.86 13.21 -10.79
C ARG A 73 1.66 12.37 -9.81
N LEU A 74 1.79 11.09 -10.11
CA LEU A 74 2.53 10.13 -9.30
C LEU A 74 3.83 9.73 -10.01
N ASP A 75 4.95 9.84 -9.30
CA ASP A 75 6.22 9.26 -9.71
C ASP A 75 6.30 7.85 -9.13
N PHE A 76 5.97 6.86 -9.95
CA PHE A 76 5.85 5.46 -9.51
C PHE A 76 7.18 4.90 -8.97
N GLU A 77 8.31 5.32 -9.54
CA GLU A 77 9.63 4.84 -9.10
C GLU A 77 10.00 5.31 -7.68
N LYS A 78 9.37 6.38 -7.22
CA LYS A 78 9.57 6.92 -5.87
C LYS A 78 8.59 6.36 -4.83
N VAL A 79 7.63 5.53 -5.23
CA VAL A 79 6.72 4.89 -4.28
C VAL A 79 7.48 3.86 -3.45
N PRO A 80 7.55 4.01 -2.10
CA PRO A 80 8.29 3.08 -1.27
C PRO A 80 7.59 1.73 -1.21
N LEU A 81 8.35 0.66 -1.40
CA LEU A 81 7.91 -0.72 -1.30
C LEU A 81 8.59 -1.40 -0.12
N LEU A 82 7.88 -2.36 0.49
CA LEU A 82 8.48 -3.27 1.46
C LEU A 82 9.59 -4.13 0.80
N PRO A 83 10.57 -4.58 1.58
CA PRO A 83 11.61 -5.47 1.07
C PRO A 83 11.03 -6.69 0.35
N HIS A 84 11.68 -7.13 -0.72
CA HIS A 84 11.36 -8.35 -1.47
C HIS A 84 10.00 -8.37 -2.19
N VAL A 85 9.20 -7.31 -2.12
CA VAL A 85 7.87 -7.24 -2.76
C VAL A 85 7.96 -7.48 -4.27
N ARG A 86 8.95 -6.90 -4.94
CA ARG A 86 9.14 -7.08 -6.40
C ARG A 86 9.45 -8.54 -6.77
N GLU A 87 10.21 -9.25 -5.94
CA GLU A 87 10.52 -10.67 -6.14
C GLU A 87 9.24 -11.52 -6.10
N TYR A 88 8.41 -11.34 -5.07
CA TYR A 88 7.17 -12.09 -4.92
C TYR A 88 6.13 -11.71 -5.97
N LEU A 89 6.10 -10.46 -6.41
CA LEU A 89 5.25 -10.05 -7.51
C LEU A 89 5.64 -10.76 -8.82
N ALA A 90 6.94 -10.87 -9.11
CA ALA A 90 7.46 -11.61 -10.27
C ALA A 90 7.13 -13.11 -10.19
N MET A 91 6.96 -13.68 -8.98
CA MET A 91 6.51 -15.05 -8.74
C MET A 91 4.99 -15.23 -8.87
N GLY A 92 4.25 -14.19 -9.27
CA GLY A 92 2.79 -14.22 -9.42
C GLY A 92 2.00 -14.08 -8.11
N CYS A 93 2.62 -13.58 -7.03
CA CYS A 93 1.95 -13.38 -5.76
C CYS A 93 1.14 -12.08 -5.73
N SER A 94 0.23 -11.89 -6.69
CA SER A 94 -0.68 -10.73 -6.71
C SER A 94 -1.92 -11.01 -5.87
N PRO A 95 -2.36 -10.07 -5.01
CA PRO A 95 -3.61 -10.19 -4.28
C PRO A 95 -4.81 -10.33 -5.24
N GLY A 96 -5.76 -11.23 -4.91
CA GLY A 96 -6.96 -11.43 -5.75
C GLY A 96 -7.83 -10.17 -5.91
N GLY A 97 -7.73 -9.21 -4.97
CA GLY A 97 -8.37 -7.91 -5.08
C GLY A 97 -7.80 -7.04 -6.21
N ALA A 98 -6.52 -7.19 -6.54
CA ALA A 98 -5.87 -6.39 -7.57
C ALA A 98 -6.56 -6.53 -8.94
N GLN A 99 -6.94 -7.75 -9.31
CA GLN A 99 -7.64 -8.00 -10.58
C GLN A 99 -9.06 -7.42 -10.63
N ARG A 100 -9.69 -7.18 -9.49
CA ARG A 100 -11.04 -6.61 -9.39
C ARG A 100 -11.05 -5.09 -9.38
N ASN A 101 -9.90 -4.48 -9.19
CA ASN A 101 -9.75 -3.02 -9.14
C ASN A 101 -9.50 -2.38 -10.51
N PHE A 102 -9.42 -3.20 -11.57
CA PHE A 102 -9.19 -2.75 -12.96
C PHE A 102 -10.30 -3.19 -13.89
#